data_cf171c389967225722181bfc36b0cde3
#
_entry.id   cf171c389967225722181bfc36b0cde3
#
_cell.length_a   1.000
_cell.length_b   1.000
_cell.length_c   1.000
_cell.angle_alpha   90.00
_cell.angle_beta   90.00
_cell.angle_gamma   90.00
#
_symmetry.space_group_name_H-M   'P 1'
#
loop_
_entity.id
_entity.type
_entity.pdbx_description
1 polymer ?
#
loop_
_entity_poly.entity_id
_entity_poly.type
_entity_poly.pdbx_seq_one_letter_code
_entity_poly.pdbx_strand_id
1 'polypeptide(L)'
;MRTRIFIVTSVAVLAAALLTASGPAAAAPLARPADPVVLTGADFPTFLNGPRATLVAFRWTGSAWAQLPIQIDERAVVNFGKIYNNPAAVFYGSPVGNVNELVYTTGSTWTGNDPNPKFDADDELAFMARDAGVQSPGGSAPGGTIAATGVQVKITDPLVPGAEGYVYLYRKVTGSGLTQGMGVKYVTYRFRLLSGGYKSSYLLTSGPNAENTLVTGATYRHHFADRWTSDRLEITAAGASGVDVLDRHKALFAPGTCVRSEDTFNIPGPFGSAEGAFVTNKVGAIRAIRSYVGANSGPSTQRTHVFYDQREDIRTDLRVHSIGSIMDFMDYSPAATGMTYRNDFNQSGVTIDGNPETPAAGVPTWEQITGPQGTINQVGTLQTTWTPSSVAHYYLDDSTPPVAQCTGDAAAYGSSGAYINSTLPNTDPATGGTDDLLGIRTMYFESPGGTAADAETRRNQVIFPLTTVVTAAP
;
A
#
# COMPACT_ATOMS: atom_id res chain seq x y z
N MET A 1 -38.10 27.67 17.53
CA MET A 1 -38.39 28.20 16.23
C MET A 1 -38.04 29.68 16.19
N ARG A 2 -36.88 30.08 15.78
CA ARG A 2 -36.46 31.45 15.40
C ARG A 2 -35.28 31.35 14.46
N THR A 3 -35.60 31.44 13.17
CA THR A 3 -34.68 31.52 12.05
C THR A 3 -33.97 32.88 12.05
N ARG A 4 -32.64 32.92 12.01
CA ARG A 4 -31.87 34.14 11.76
C ARG A 4 -31.30 34.04 10.35
N ILE A 5 -31.82 34.90 9.50
CA ILE A 5 -31.34 35.18 8.14
C ILE A 5 -30.20 36.19 8.26
N PHE A 6 -29.00 35.82 7.76
CA PHE A 6 -27.93 36.79 7.54
C PHE A 6 -27.93 37.20 6.09
N ILE A 7 -28.19 38.49 5.88
CA ILE A 7 -28.05 39.16 4.57
C ILE A 7 -26.59 39.58 4.44
N VAL A 8 -25.88 39.02 3.44
CA VAL A 8 -24.52 39.45 3.05
C VAL A 8 -24.69 40.40 1.86
N THR A 9 -24.36 41.66 2.06
CA THR A 9 -24.32 42.67 1.02
C THR A 9 -23.03 42.57 0.24
N SER A 10 -23.08 42.16 -1.03
CA SER A 10 -21.92 42.11 -1.92
C SER A 10 -21.66 43.51 -2.52
N VAL A 11 -20.50 44.07 -2.27
CA VAL A 11 -19.97 45.25 -2.95
C VAL A 11 -19.22 44.77 -4.19
N ALA A 12 -19.74 45.03 -5.35
CA ALA A 12 -19.09 44.78 -6.64
C ALA A 12 -18.09 45.92 -6.92
N VAL A 13 -16.80 45.60 -6.88
CA VAL A 13 -15.74 46.48 -7.42
C VAL A 13 -15.45 46.03 -8.84
N LEU A 14 -15.78 46.87 -9.79
CA LEU A 14 -15.49 46.68 -11.22
C LEU A 14 -14.01 47.06 -11.46
N ALA A 15 -13.11 46.06 -11.51
CA ALA A 15 -11.74 46.24 -12.00
C ALA A 15 -11.70 45.83 -13.48
N ALA A 16 -11.47 46.78 -14.36
CA ALA A 16 -11.20 46.54 -15.78
C ALA A 16 -9.81 45.88 -15.89
N ALA A 17 -9.76 44.57 -16.08
CA ALA A 17 -8.52 43.84 -16.37
C ALA A 17 -8.26 43.90 -17.88
N LEU A 18 -7.10 44.41 -18.25
CA LEU A 18 -6.51 44.23 -19.58
C LEU A 18 -6.30 42.73 -19.80
N LEU A 19 -7.07 42.15 -20.71
CA LEU A 19 -6.83 40.81 -21.25
C LEU A 19 -5.55 40.82 -22.10
N THR A 20 -4.39 40.63 -21.51
CA THR A 20 -3.26 40.13 -22.27
C THR A 20 -3.56 38.65 -22.55
N ALA A 21 -3.70 38.29 -23.83
CA ALA A 21 -3.83 36.94 -24.27
C ALA A 21 -2.51 36.22 -23.89
N SER A 22 -2.47 35.64 -22.68
CA SER A 22 -1.45 34.67 -22.34
C SER A 22 -1.73 33.43 -23.19
N GLY A 23 -0.79 33.07 -24.07
CA GLY A 23 -0.78 31.72 -24.69
C GLY A 23 -0.96 30.66 -23.63
N PRO A 24 -1.42 29.44 -23.99
CA PRO A 24 -1.61 28.39 -23.01
C PRO A 24 -0.31 28.21 -22.21
N ALA A 25 -0.40 28.43 -20.92
CA ALA A 25 0.73 28.18 -20.04
C ALA A 25 1.14 26.71 -20.20
N ALA A 26 2.43 26.47 -20.39
CA ALA A 26 2.92 25.10 -20.44
C ALA A 26 2.49 24.38 -19.16
N ALA A 27 1.91 23.17 -19.32
CA ALA A 27 1.47 22.38 -18.19
C ALA A 27 2.63 22.17 -17.22
N ALA A 28 2.40 22.39 -15.93
CA ALA A 28 3.39 22.11 -14.89
C ALA A 28 3.63 20.60 -14.83
N PRO A 29 4.87 20.13 -14.65
CA PRO A 29 5.15 18.72 -14.51
C PRO A 29 4.54 18.16 -13.21
N LEU A 30 4.20 16.88 -13.22
CA LEU A 30 3.72 16.20 -12.01
C LEU A 30 4.85 16.14 -10.96
N ALA A 31 4.61 16.73 -9.79
CA ALA A 31 5.57 16.79 -8.68
C ALA A 31 5.35 15.67 -7.65
N ARG A 32 5.00 14.46 -8.11
CA ARG A 32 4.73 13.28 -7.28
C ARG A 32 5.62 12.09 -7.66
N PRO A 33 6.95 12.17 -7.40
CA PRO A 33 7.89 11.15 -7.87
C PRO A 33 7.69 9.77 -7.23
N ALA A 34 7.11 9.70 -6.03
CA ALA A 34 6.87 8.44 -5.32
C ALA A 34 5.51 7.81 -5.65
N ASP A 35 4.60 8.55 -6.32
CA ASP A 35 3.25 8.06 -6.52
C ASP A 35 3.12 7.19 -7.76
N PRO A 36 2.51 6.01 -7.63
CA PRO A 36 2.11 5.19 -8.76
C PRO A 36 0.81 5.73 -9.39
N VAL A 37 0.61 5.39 -10.65
CA VAL A 37 -0.67 5.41 -11.34
C VAL A 37 -1.06 3.96 -11.58
N VAL A 38 -2.20 3.55 -11.04
CA VAL A 38 -2.74 2.20 -11.18
C VAL A 38 -4.12 2.29 -11.78
N LEU A 39 -4.33 1.64 -12.90
CA LEU A 39 -5.56 1.59 -13.66
C LEU A 39 -5.99 0.14 -13.82
N THR A 40 -7.27 -0.10 -13.96
CA THR A 40 -7.80 -1.44 -14.23
C THR A 40 -7.97 -1.70 -15.72
N GLY A 41 -8.06 -2.95 -16.12
CA GLY A 41 -8.38 -3.26 -17.51
C GLY A 41 -9.71 -2.69 -17.98
N ALA A 42 -10.66 -2.46 -17.04
CA ALA A 42 -11.93 -1.80 -17.34
C ALA A 42 -11.76 -0.36 -17.90
N ASP A 43 -10.66 0.31 -17.55
CA ASP A 43 -10.33 1.64 -18.08
C ASP A 43 -9.86 1.58 -19.56
N PHE A 44 -9.59 0.38 -20.07
CA PHE A 44 -9.02 0.16 -21.40
C PHE A 44 -9.85 -0.82 -22.24
N PRO A 45 -11.11 -0.52 -22.55
CA PRO A 45 -12.01 -1.45 -23.24
C PRO A 45 -11.48 -1.94 -24.60
N THR A 46 -10.66 -1.14 -25.29
CA THR A 46 -10.04 -1.50 -26.56
C THR A 46 -8.90 -2.53 -26.45
N PHE A 47 -8.38 -2.73 -25.25
CA PHE A 47 -7.31 -3.71 -24.98
C PHE A 47 -7.82 -5.02 -24.37
N LEU A 48 -9.09 -5.09 -23.97
CA LEU A 48 -9.64 -6.28 -23.36
C LEU A 48 -9.56 -7.51 -24.30
N ASN A 49 -9.43 -8.67 -23.68
CA ASN A 49 -9.36 -9.98 -24.35
C ASN A 49 -8.15 -10.16 -25.28
N GLY A 50 -7.20 -9.26 -25.26
CA GLY A 50 -5.95 -9.36 -26.04
C GLY A 50 -4.76 -9.84 -25.19
N PRO A 51 -3.68 -10.30 -25.85
CA PRO A 51 -2.49 -10.73 -25.13
C PRO A 51 -1.86 -9.57 -24.35
N ARG A 52 -1.82 -9.64 -23.00
CA ARG A 52 -1.26 -8.60 -22.16
C ARG A 52 0.20 -8.26 -22.47
N ALA A 53 1.02 -9.25 -22.84
CA ALA A 53 2.43 -9.06 -23.21
C ALA A 53 2.65 -8.20 -24.46
N THR A 54 1.58 -7.86 -25.19
CA THR A 54 1.64 -6.96 -26.34
C THR A 54 1.48 -5.49 -25.99
N LEU A 55 1.04 -5.17 -24.76
CA LEU A 55 0.87 -3.79 -24.31
C LEU A 55 2.22 -3.19 -23.95
N VAL A 56 2.48 -1.99 -24.46
CA VAL A 56 3.68 -1.18 -24.18
C VAL A 56 3.28 0.28 -24.03
N ALA A 57 4.04 1.04 -23.26
CA ALA A 57 3.75 2.43 -22.99
C ALA A 57 4.87 3.38 -23.44
N PHE A 58 4.47 4.59 -23.77
CA PHE A 58 5.34 5.66 -24.21
C PHE A 58 4.95 6.98 -23.58
N ARG A 59 5.93 7.87 -23.51
CA ARG A 59 5.72 9.30 -23.25
C ARG A 59 6.20 10.12 -24.40
N TRP A 60 5.62 11.28 -24.60
CA TRP A 60 6.15 12.30 -25.48
C TRP A 60 7.06 13.23 -24.68
N THR A 61 8.30 13.39 -25.11
CA THR A 61 9.31 14.21 -24.41
C THR A 61 9.24 15.70 -24.78
N GLY A 62 8.31 16.08 -25.64
CA GLY A 62 8.23 17.38 -26.31
C GLY A 62 8.80 17.38 -27.71
N SER A 63 9.62 16.38 -28.08
CA SER A 63 10.26 16.28 -29.38
C SER A 63 10.27 14.85 -29.97
N ALA A 64 10.19 13.84 -29.11
CA ALA A 64 10.28 12.43 -29.52
C ALA A 64 9.48 11.51 -28.60
N TRP A 65 9.14 10.33 -29.11
CA TRP A 65 8.62 9.24 -28.31
C TRP A 65 9.74 8.57 -27.52
N ALA A 66 9.51 8.37 -26.22
CA ALA A 66 10.34 7.56 -25.35
C ALA A 66 9.49 6.47 -24.71
N GLN A 67 9.90 5.21 -24.80
CA GLN A 67 9.23 4.13 -24.10
C GLN A 67 9.38 4.33 -22.60
N LEU A 68 8.36 3.94 -21.82
CA LEU A 68 8.41 3.90 -20.37
C LEU A 68 7.99 2.51 -19.84
N PRO A 69 8.49 2.10 -18.66
CA PRO A 69 8.13 0.81 -18.10
C PRO A 69 6.69 0.81 -17.59
N ILE A 70 6.00 -0.30 -17.82
CA ILE A 70 4.72 -0.62 -17.22
C ILE A 70 4.77 -2.03 -16.62
N GLN A 71 3.84 -2.29 -15.71
CA GLN A 71 3.60 -3.61 -15.15
C GLN A 71 2.11 -3.94 -15.23
N ILE A 72 1.79 -5.16 -15.61
CA ILE A 72 0.43 -5.68 -15.57
C ILE A 72 0.40 -6.81 -14.55
N ASP A 73 -0.51 -6.69 -13.59
CA ASP A 73 -0.74 -7.65 -12.53
C ASP A 73 -2.11 -8.28 -12.69
N GLU A 74 -2.11 -9.60 -12.90
CA GLU A 74 -3.34 -10.39 -13.01
C GLU A 74 -4.03 -10.47 -11.66
N ARG A 75 -5.35 -10.34 -11.68
CA ARG A 75 -6.24 -10.57 -10.56
C ARG A 75 -7.34 -11.56 -10.96
N ALA A 76 -7.86 -12.26 -9.99
CA ALA A 76 -9.04 -13.10 -10.17
C ALA A 76 -9.79 -13.26 -8.85
N VAL A 77 -11.08 -13.58 -8.95
CA VAL A 77 -11.86 -14.00 -7.78
C VAL A 77 -11.43 -15.40 -7.38
N VAL A 78 -10.91 -15.54 -6.17
CA VAL A 78 -10.40 -16.79 -5.61
C VAL A 78 -11.17 -17.18 -4.36
N ASN A 79 -11.58 -18.42 -4.27
CA ASN A 79 -12.16 -18.99 -3.06
C ASN A 79 -11.04 -19.28 -2.04
N PHE A 80 -11.12 -18.74 -0.85
CA PHE A 80 -10.13 -18.93 0.21
C PHE A 80 -10.05 -20.37 0.74
N GLY A 81 -11.10 -21.14 0.58
CA GLY A 81 -11.04 -22.59 0.79
C GLY A 81 -10.02 -23.27 -0.12
N LYS A 82 -9.86 -22.78 -1.38
CA LYS A 82 -8.80 -23.23 -2.29
C LYS A 82 -7.41 -22.82 -1.78
N ILE A 83 -7.27 -21.62 -1.21
CA ILE A 83 -6.01 -21.16 -0.60
C ILE A 83 -5.57 -22.12 0.51
N TYR A 84 -6.51 -22.61 1.32
CA TYR A 84 -6.27 -23.61 2.36
C TYR A 84 -6.29 -25.06 1.86
N ASN A 85 -6.20 -25.29 0.57
CA ASN A 85 -6.19 -26.61 -0.06
C ASN A 85 -7.46 -27.45 0.17
N ASN A 86 -8.53 -26.82 0.63
CA ASN A 86 -9.80 -27.45 0.88
C ASN A 86 -10.96 -26.44 0.84
N PRO A 87 -11.80 -26.41 -0.22
CA PRO A 87 -12.94 -25.51 -0.31
C PRO A 87 -13.97 -25.67 0.82
N ALA A 88 -13.97 -26.82 1.49
CA ALA A 88 -14.81 -27.09 2.64
C ALA A 88 -14.01 -27.01 3.96
N ALA A 89 -12.83 -26.41 3.97
CA ALA A 89 -12.03 -26.27 5.17
C ALA A 89 -12.81 -25.60 6.30
N VAL A 90 -12.64 -26.12 7.50
CA VAL A 90 -13.30 -25.62 8.70
C VAL A 90 -12.23 -25.09 9.64
N PHE A 91 -12.35 -23.81 9.99
CA PHE A 91 -11.54 -23.17 11.02
C PHE A 91 -12.44 -22.79 12.20
N TYR A 92 -12.05 -23.15 13.40
CA TYR A 92 -12.82 -22.86 14.61
C TYR A 92 -14.32 -23.22 14.50
N GLY A 93 -14.63 -24.30 13.75
CA GLY A 93 -16.01 -24.76 13.54
C GLY A 93 -16.74 -24.10 12.37
N SER A 94 -16.10 -23.20 11.64
CA SER A 94 -16.71 -22.46 10.53
C SER A 94 -16.07 -22.78 9.19
N PRO A 95 -16.85 -22.96 8.11
CA PRO A 95 -16.31 -23.20 6.78
C PRO A 95 -15.74 -21.91 6.18
N VAL A 96 -14.54 -21.98 5.60
CA VAL A 96 -13.93 -20.89 4.81
C VAL A 96 -14.19 -21.01 3.32
N GLY A 97 -14.85 -22.06 2.89
CA GLY A 97 -15.04 -22.38 1.47
C GLY A 97 -15.90 -21.40 0.66
N ASN A 98 -16.62 -20.51 1.33
CA ASN A 98 -17.52 -19.54 0.68
C ASN A 98 -16.98 -18.10 0.66
N VAL A 99 -15.76 -17.88 1.08
CA VAL A 99 -15.11 -16.56 1.03
C VAL A 99 -14.44 -16.41 -0.33
N ASN A 100 -15.03 -15.62 -1.20
CA ASN A 100 -14.54 -15.37 -2.55
C ASN A 100 -14.08 -13.92 -2.66
N GLU A 101 -12.79 -13.72 -2.92
CA GLU A 101 -12.16 -12.42 -2.93
C GLU A 101 -11.43 -12.17 -4.24
N LEU A 102 -11.48 -10.92 -4.72
CA LEU A 102 -10.65 -10.48 -5.83
C LEU A 102 -9.22 -10.23 -5.31
N VAL A 103 -8.28 -11.04 -5.75
CA VAL A 103 -6.89 -11.02 -5.30
C VAL A 103 -5.92 -11.04 -6.47
N TYR A 104 -4.68 -10.60 -6.24
CA TYR A 104 -3.60 -10.81 -7.19
C TYR A 104 -3.29 -12.31 -7.29
N THR A 105 -3.12 -12.80 -8.51
CA THR A 105 -2.87 -14.21 -8.78
C THR A 105 -1.43 -14.47 -9.18
N THR A 106 -0.93 -15.64 -8.85
CA THR A 106 0.38 -16.13 -9.31
C THR A 106 0.44 -17.65 -9.30
N GLY A 107 0.96 -18.24 -10.37
CA GLY A 107 1.12 -19.70 -10.48
C GLY A 107 2.04 -20.34 -9.43
N SER A 108 2.73 -19.54 -8.61
CA SER A 108 3.62 -20.04 -7.56
C SER A 108 2.96 -20.17 -6.19
N THR A 109 1.68 -19.78 -6.05
CA THR A 109 0.91 -19.89 -4.81
C THR A 109 -0.42 -20.60 -5.03
N TRP A 110 -1.26 -20.65 -4.00
CA TRP A 110 -2.58 -21.26 -4.01
C TRP A 110 -3.55 -20.64 -5.00
N THR A 111 -3.40 -19.35 -5.29
CA THR A 111 -4.27 -18.67 -6.25
C THR A 111 -4.14 -19.30 -7.64
N GLY A 112 -2.95 -19.82 -7.95
CA GLY A 112 -2.66 -20.33 -9.29
C GLY A 112 -2.53 -19.19 -10.29
N ASN A 113 -2.48 -19.54 -11.56
CA ASN A 113 -2.59 -18.56 -12.63
C ASN A 113 -4.03 -18.08 -12.75
N ASP A 114 -4.19 -16.86 -13.25
CA ASP A 114 -5.50 -16.38 -13.67
C ASP A 114 -6.11 -17.33 -14.69
N PRO A 115 -7.39 -17.73 -14.51
CA PRO A 115 -8.13 -18.51 -15.51
C PRO A 115 -8.24 -17.83 -16.87
N ASN A 116 -8.25 -16.49 -16.91
CA ASN A 116 -8.20 -15.70 -18.15
C ASN A 116 -6.80 -15.07 -18.35
N PRO A 117 -5.86 -15.71 -19.07
CA PRO A 117 -4.49 -15.20 -19.21
C PRO A 117 -4.37 -13.99 -20.15
N LYS A 118 -5.49 -13.45 -20.62
CA LYS A 118 -5.55 -12.25 -21.44
C LYS A 118 -5.78 -11.03 -20.53
N PHE A 119 -5.42 -9.86 -21.04
CA PHE A 119 -5.76 -8.63 -20.37
C PHE A 119 -7.27 -8.48 -20.25
N ASP A 120 -7.79 -8.43 -19.04
CA ASP A 120 -9.22 -8.34 -18.78
C ASP A 120 -9.56 -7.21 -17.79
N ALA A 121 -10.83 -7.12 -17.41
CA ALA A 121 -11.36 -5.92 -16.76
C ALA A 121 -10.83 -5.70 -15.34
N ASP A 122 -10.45 -6.75 -14.64
CA ASP A 122 -9.98 -6.70 -13.26
C ASP A 122 -8.44 -6.74 -13.13
N ASP A 123 -7.70 -7.00 -14.22
CA ASP A 123 -6.25 -6.81 -14.24
C ASP A 123 -5.84 -5.37 -13.92
N GLU A 124 -4.70 -5.20 -13.28
CA GLU A 124 -4.14 -3.86 -13.02
C GLU A 124 -2.94 -3.56 -13.91
N LEU A 125 -2.95 -2.36 -14.48
CA LEU A 125 -1.83 -1.77 -15.19
C LEU A 125 -1.24 -0.64 -14.35
N ALA A 126 0.05 -0.75 -14.02
CA ALA A 126 0.76 0.20 -13.17
C ALA A 126 1.97 0.84 -13.88
N PHE A 127 2.20 2.12 -13.60
CA PHE A 127 3.41 2.86 -13.93
C PHE A 127 3.65 3.98 -12.90
N MET A 128 4.83 4.61 -12.91
CA MET A 128 5.09 5.72 -11.98
C MET A 128 4.70 7.05 -12.60
N ALA A 129 4.06 7.94 -11.83
CA ALA A 129 3.63 9.25 -12.31
C ALA A 129 4.78 10.10 -12.86
N ARG A 130 5.98 10.00 -12.27
CA ARG A 130 7.19 10.69 -12.72
C ARG A 130 7.68 10.28 -14.11
N ASP A 131 7.22 9.14 -14.63
CA ASP A 131 7.60 8.66 -15.96
C ASP A 131 6.73 9.26 -17.07
N ALA A 132 5.64 9.95 -16.71
CA ALA A 132 4.79 10.64 -17.67
C ALA A 132 5.54 11.73 -18.41
N GLY A 133 5.07 12.04 -19.61
CA GLY A 133 5.61 13.12 -20.45
C GLY A 133 4.59 14.23 -20.66
N VAL A 134 4.88 15.09 -21.64
CA VAL A 134 3.95 16.14 -22.08
C VAL A 134 2.96 15.59 -23.10
N GLN A 135 1.92 16.38 -23.41
CA GLN A 135 0.95 15.99 -24.43
C GLN A 135 1.61 15.89 -25.83
N SER A 136 1.35 14.78 -26.50
CA SER A 136 1.79 14.60 -27.90
C SER A 136 0.98 15.51 -28.83
N PRO A 137 1.62 16.13 -29.83
CA PRO A 137 0.89 16.90 -30.85
C PRO A 137 0.07 16.00 -31.79
N GLY A 138 0.20 14.68 -31.67
CA GLY A 138 -0.42 13.72 -32.59
C GLY A 138 0.39 13.50 -33.88
N GLY A 139 -0.23 12.81 -34.83
CA GLY A 139 0.27 12.62 -36.19
C GLY A 139 1.13 11.40 -36.44
N SER A 140 1.88 10.86 -35.47
CA SER A 140 2.64 9.61 -35.62
C SER A 140 2.69 8.80 -34.35
N ALA A 141 2.44 7.51 -34.45
CA ALA A 141 2.60 6.57 -33.34
C ALA A 141 4.09 6.23 -33.12
N PRO A 142 4.47 5.76 -31.91
CA PRO A 142 5.83 5.28 -31.66
C PRO A 142 6.21 4.12 -32.58
N GLY A 143 7.48 4.08 -33.00
CA GLY A 143 8.00 2.99 -33.85
C GLY A 143 7.80 1.62 -33.18
N GLY A 144 7.46 0.59 -33.97
CA GLY A 144 7.24 -0.77 -33.50
C GLY A 144 5.87 -1.00 -32.83
N THR A 145 4.94 -0.05 -32.95
CA THR A 145 3.58 -0.16 -32.42
C THR A 145 2.52 -0.21 -33.54
N ILE A 146 1.32 -0.66 -33.19
CA ILE A 146 0.14 -0.64 -34.06
C ILE A 146 -0.62 0.65 -33.79
N ALA A 147 -0.48 1.64 -34.67
CA ALA A 147 -1.00 2.99 -34.49
C ALA A 147 -2.49 3.06 -34.12
N ALA A 148 -3.31 2.26 -34.79
CA ALA A 148 -4.76 2.22 -34.55
C ALA A 148 -5.17 1.76 -33.14
N THR A 149 -4.22 1.27 -32.33
CA THR A 149 -4.47 0.82 -30.96
C THR A 149 -4.13 1.86 -29.90
N GLY A 150 -3.74 3.06 -30.29
CA GLY A 150 -3.26 4.08 -29.38
C GLY A 150 -4.31 4.55 -28.38
N VAL A 151 -3.95 4.56 -27.11
CA VAL A 151 -4.76 5.08 -25.99
C VAL A 151 -3.91 6.07 -25.22
N GLN A 152 -4.47 7.25 -24.91
CA GLN A 152 -3.84 8.28 -24.10
C GLN A 152 -4.41 8.19 -22.67
N VAL A 153 -3.53 8.21 -21.69
CA VAL A 153 -3.86 8.43 -20.28
C VAL A 153 -3.36 9.84 -19.91
N LYS A 154 -4.29 10.75 -19.69
CA LYS A 154 -4.02 12.05 -19.07
C LYS A 154 -4.05 11.86 -17.56
N ILE A 155 -3.04 12.37 -16.88
CA ILE A 155 -2.89 12.35 -15.42
C ILE A 155 -2.94 13.80 -14.93
N THR A 156 -3.71 14.07 -13.89
CA THR A 156 -3.83 15.42 -13.30
C THR A 156 -3.58 15.34 -11.79
N ASP A 157 -2.79 16.28 -11.27
CA ASP A 157 -2.62 16.45 -9.84
C ASP A 157 -3.69 17.41 -9.30
N PRO A 158 -4.66 16.94 -8.48
CA PRO A 158 -5.69 17.81 -7.93
C PRO A 158 -5.15 18.84 -6.93
N LEU A 159 -3.95 18.64 -6.39
CA LEU A 159 -3.32 19.56 -5.44
C LEU A 159 -2.56 20.71 -6.12
N VAL A 160 -2.20 20.55 -7.39
CA VAL A 160 -1.43 21.55 -8.14
C VAL A 160 -2.18 21.93 -9.42
N PRO A 161 -2.88 23.05 -9.43
CA PRO A 161 -3.62 23.48 -10.61
C PRO A 161 -2.75 23.52 -11.88
N GLY A 162 -3.20 22.83 -12.92
CA GLY A 162 -2.48 22.76 -14.21
C GLY A 162 -1.31 21.76 -14.25
N ALA A 163 -1.02 21.02 -13.18
CA ALA A 163 -0.04 19.96 -13.24
C ALA A 163 -0.63 18.72 -13.92
N GLU A 164 -0.08 18.40 -15.07
CA GLU A 164 -0.54 17.31 -15.94
C GLU A 164 0.62 16.47 -16.46
N GLY A 165 0.33 15.20 -16.72
CA GLY A 165 1.22 14.28 -17.37
C GLY A 165 0.48 13.39 -18.35
N TYR A 166 1.19 12.83 -19.31
CA TYR A 166 0.58 12.02 -20.36
C TYR A 166 1.39 10.74 -20.58
N VAL A 167 0.67 9.63 -20.64
CA VAL A 167 1.19 8.31 -21.00
C VAL A 167 0.36 7.76 -22.14
N TYR A 168 1.01 7.11 -23.09
CA TYR A 168 0.39 6.56 -24.30
C TYR A 168 0.62 5.06 -24.36
N LEU A 169 -0.44 4.29 -24.43
CA LEU A 169 -0.43 2.83 -24.50
C LEU A 169 -0.72 2.38 -25.93
N TYR A 170 0.01 1.36 -26.37
CA TYR A 170 -0.16 0.76 -27.68
C TYR A 170 0.02 -0.76 -27.61
N ARG A 171 -0.54 -1.47 -28.59
CA ARG A 171 -0.09 -2.82 -28.88
C ARG A 171 1.17 -2.76 -29.74
N LYS A 172 2.19 -3.54 -29.35
CA LYS A 172 3.42 -3.66 -30.14
C LYS A 172 3.23 -4.58 -31.35
N VAL A 173 3.98 -4.30 -32.40
CA VAL A 173 4.13 -5.21 -33.54
C VAL A 173 4.96 -6.42 -33.10
N THR A 174 4.58 -7.62 -33.56
CA THR A 174 5.36 -8.84 -33.31
C THR A 174 6.77 -8.68 -33.86
N GLY A 175 7.78 -9.02 -33.06
CA GLY A 175 9.18 -8.90 -33.45
C GLY A 175 9.78 -7.49 -33.30
N SER A 176 9.04 -6.50 -32.78
CA SER A 176 9.54 -5.12 -32.60
C SER A 176 10.67 -4.97 -31.56
N GLY A 177 10.91 -5.98 -30.73
CA GLY A 177 11.88 -5.90 -29.62
C GLY A 177 11.38 -5.14 -28.38
N LEU A 178 10.22 -4.47 -28.47
CA LEU A 178 9.65 -3.74 -27.35
C LEU A 178 9.21 -4.69 -26.22
N THR A 179 9.47 -4.31 -24.96
CA THR A 179 9.07 -5.06 -23.76
C THR A 179 8.41 -4.12 -22.75
N GLN A 180 7.49 -4.63 -21.96
CA GLN A 180 6.75 -3.82 -20.96
C GLN A 180 7.68 -3.15 -19.95
N GLY A 181 8.59 -3.92 -19.37
CA GLY A 181 9.48 -3.44 -18.31
C GLY A 181 10.75 -2.77 -18.80
N MET A 182 11.08 -2.83 -20.08
CA MET A 182 12.31 -2.24 -20.66
C MET A 182 13.61 -2.66 -19.95
N GLY A 183 13.63 -3.77 -19.22
CA GLY A 183 14.74 -4.15 -18.36
C GLY A 183 14.84 -3.33 -17.05
N VAL A 184 13.93 -2.41 -16.79
CA VAL A 184 13.87 -1.61 -15.56
C VAL A 184 13.33 -2.44 -14.40
N LYS A 185 13.87 -2.20 -13.21
CA LYS A 185 13.34 -2.72 -11.94
C LYS A 185 13.43 -1.62 -10.91
N TYR A 186 12.29 -1.04 -10.55
CA TYR A 186 12.23 -0.03 -9.50
C TYR A 186 12.31 -0.66 -8.11
N VAL A 187 11.86 -1.90 -7.98
CA VAL A 187 11.91 -2.67 -6.73
C VAL A 187 12.50 -4.05 -7.00
N THR A 188 13.30 -4.54 -6.08
CA THR A 188 13.69 -5.94 -6.02
C THR A 188 12.99 -6.63 -4.84
N TYR A 189 12.51 -7.84 -5.08
CA TYR A 189 11.84 -8.65 -4.08
C TYR A 189 12.44 -10.06 -4.08
N ARG A 190 13.16 -10.39 -3.02
CA ARG A 190 13.83 -11.67 -2.84
C ARG A 190 13.03 -12.52 -1.85
N PHE A 191 11.96 -13.12 -2.33
CA PHE A 191 11.18 -14.06 -1.54
C PHE A 191 11.96 -15.33 -1.28
N ARG A 192 12.14 -15.69 0.01
CA ARG A 192 12.91 -16.86 0.42
C ARG A 192 12.31 -17.50 1.67
N LEU A 193 11.58 -18.61 1.50
CA LEU A 193 11.25 -19.50 2.61
C LEU A 193 12.49 -20.26 3.08
N LEU A 194 12.71 -20.31 4.38
CA LEU A 194 13.76 -21.10 5.03
C LEU A 194 13.25 -22.50 5.39
N SER A 195 11.97 -22.61 5.72
CA SER A 195 11.31 -23.86 6.04
C SER A 195 9.82 -23.79 5.70
N GLY A 196 9.15 -24.95 5.74
CA GLY A 196 7.71 -25.05 5.51
C GLY A 196 7.31 -25.02 4.04
N GLY A 197 6.05 -25.23 3.80
CA GLY A 197 5.45 -25.36 2.48
C GLY A 197 4.21 -24.50 2.25
N TYR A 198 3.91 -23.53 3.10
CA TYR A 198 2.67 -22.76 3.04
C TYR A 198 2.57 -21.84 1.82
N LYS A 199 3.61 -21.73 1.01
CA LYS A 199 3.54 -21.12 -0.30
C LYS A 199 2.66 -21.92 -1.26
N SER A 200 2.72 -23.25 -1.17
CA SER A 200 2.02 -24.19 -2.04
C SER A 200 1.05 -25.09 -1.29
N SER A 201 1.14 -25.19 0.04
CA SER A 201 0.24 -25.97 0.87
C SER A 201 0.12 -25.36 2.26
N TYR A 202 -1.08 -25.39 2.79
CA TYR A 202 -1.38 -25.01 4.15
C TYR A 202 -1.58 -26.26 5.01
N LEU A 203 -0.93 -26.27 6.16
CA LEU A 203 -1.14 -27.29 7.17
C LEU A 203 -1.19 -26.59 8.54
N LEU A 204 -2.28 -26.76 9.26
CA LEU A 204 -2.48 -26.26 10.64
C LEU A 204 -1.35 -26.63 11.61
N THR A 205 -0.64 -27.70 11.34
CA THR A 205 0.37 -28.29 12.23
C THR A 205 1.80 -28.12 11.75
N SER A 206 2.03 -27.38 10.66
CA SER A 206 3.38 -27.34 10.07
C SER A 206 4.37 -26.45 10.82
N GLY A 207 3.94 -25.70 11.83
CA GLY A 207 4.80 -24.83 12.63
C GLY A 207 5.17 -23.53 11.90
N PRO A 208 6.10 -22.75 12.46
CA PRO A 208 6.53 -21.50 11.87
C PRO A 208 7.15 -21.73 10.49
N ASN A 209 6.78 -20.89 9.54
CA ASN A 209 7.29 -20.91 8.18
C ASN A 209 8.31 -19.80 8.02
N ALA A 210 9.42 -19.93 8.74
CA ALA A 210 10.49 -18.96 8.73
C ALA A 210 10.92 -18.59 7.31
N GLU A 211 11.12 -17.32 7.08
CA GLU A 211 11.62 -16.79 5.81
C GLU A 211 12.78 -15.81 6.01
N ASN A 212 13.46 -15.50 4.95
CA ASN A 212 14.46 -14.44 4.87
C ASN A 212 14.17 -13.65 3.59
N THR A 213 13.04 -12.99 3.60
CA THR A 213 12.54 -12.24 2.47
C THR A 213 12.95 -10.78 2.58
N LEU A 214 13.54 -10.24 1.51
CA LEU A 214 14.02 -8.87 1.45
C LEU A 214 13.41 -8.14 0.26
N VAL A 215 12.81 -6.99 0.56
CA VAL A 215 12.43 -5.97 -0.43
C VAL A 215 13.49 -4.87 -0.44
N THR A 216 13.83 -4.36 -1.61
CA THR A 216 14.73 -3.21 -1.76
C THR A 216 14.13 -2.25 -2.78
N GLY A 217 13.75 -1.07 -2.33
CA GLY A 217 13.41 0.10 -3.13
C GLY A 217 14.62 0.99 -3.37
N ALA A 218 14.39 2.19 -3.88
CA ALA A 218 15.44 3.19 -4.06
C ALA A 218 15.84 3.85 -2.73
N THR A 219 14.90 3.96 -1.79
CA THR A 219 15.08 4.71 -0.54
C THR A 219 14.89 3.89 0.73
N TYR A 220 14.64 2.58 0.61
CA TYR A 220 14.43 1.73 1.78
C TYR A 220 14.73 0.26 1.49
N ARG A 221 14.90 -0.50 2.57
CA ARG A 221 14.88 -1.96 2.60
C ARG A 221 13.95 -2.43 3.69
N HIS A 222 13.14 -3.46 3.39
CA HIS A 222 12.17 -4.03 4.30
C HIS A 222 12.33 -5.55 4.32
N HIS A 223 12.49 -6.15 5.51
CA HIS A 223 12.72 -7.57 5.69
C HIS A 223 11.57 -8.23 6.44
N PHE A 224 11.32 -9.48 6.09
CA PHE A 224 10.31 -10.33 6.72
C PHE A 224 10.95 -11.64 7.16
N ALA A 225 10.83 -11.97 8.44
CA ALA A 225 11.25 -13.22 9.05
C ALA A 225 10.18 -14.30 8.96
N ASP A 226 8.92 -13.90 8.81
CA ASP A 226 7.76 -14.76 8.57
C ASP A 226 6.68 -13.96 7.83
N ARG A 227 5.56 -14.62 7.44
CA ARG A 227 4.47 -13.97 6.68
C ARG A 227 3.89 -12.71 7.36
N TRP A 228 3.69 -12.74 8.67
CA TRP A 228 3.21 -11.61 9.46
C TRP A 228 4.32 -10.80 10.11
N THR A 229 5.51 -11.38 10.29
CA THR A 229 6.61 -10.78 11.04
C THR A 229 7.51 -9.96 10.12
N SER A 230 7.33 -8.66 10.16
CA SER A 230 8.25 -7.67 9.61
C SER A 230 9.19 -7.23 10.75
N ASP A 231 10.49 -7.50 10.60
CA ASP A 231 11.48 -7.43 11.67
C ASP A 231 12.69 -6.53 11.36
N ARG A 232 12.68 -5.85 10.20
CA ARG A 232 13.74 -4.89 9.85
C ARG A 232 13.27 -3.91 8.80
N LEU A 233 13.56 -2.63 9.04
CA LEU A 233 13.31 -1.53 8.12
C LEU A 233 14.49 -0.55 8.13
N GLU A 234 15.17 -0.43 6.99
CA GLU A 234 16.29 0.48 6.80
C GLU A 234 15.87 1.59 5.82
N ILE A 235 16.11 2.85 6.18
CA ILE A 235 15.95 3.96 5.25
C ILE A 235 17.29 4.17 4.56
N THR A 236 17.30 4.07 3.23
CA THR A 236 18.51 4.18 2.39
C THR A 236 18.49 5.41 1.49
N ALA A 237 17.59 6.36 1.74
CA ALA A 237 17.54 7.64 1.07
C ALA A 237 18.84 8.43 1.27
N ALA A 238 19.11 9.39 0.39
CA ALA A 238 20.34 10.18 0.44
C ALA A 238 20.55 10.84 1.82
N GLY A 239 21.68 10.59 2.43
CA GLY A 239 22.04 11.11 3.75
C GLY A 239 21.51 10.32 4.96
N ALA A 240 20.67 9.31 4.74
CA ALA A 240 20.22 8.42 5.79
C ALA A 240 21.33 7.45 6.23
N SER A 241 21.31 7.02 7.50
CA SER A 241 22.35 6.13 8.04
C SER A 241 22.25 4.69 7.55
N GLY A 242 21.07 4.26 7.09
CA GLY A 242 20.82 2.89 6.65
C GLY A 242 20.77 1.86 7.78
N VAL A 243 20.64 2.31 9.05
CA VAL A 243 20.45 1.41 10.18
C VAL A 243 19.02 0.88 10.19
N ASP A 244 18.85 -0.29 10.77
CA ASP A 244 17.55 -0.88 11.02
C ASP A 244 16.84 -0.16 12.17
N VAL A 245 15.72 0.47 11.89
CA VAL A 245 14.95 1.24 12.88
C VAL A 245 13.71 0.51 13.40
N LEU A 246 13.40 -0.70 12.86
CA LEU A 246 12.20 -1.44 13.21
C LEU A 246 12.52 -2.62 14.13
N ASP A 247 11.78 -2.73 15.24
CA ASP A 247 11.69 -4.00 15.95
C ASP A 247 10.62 -4.89 15.30
N ARG A 248 9.36 -4.41 15.22
CA ARG A 248 8.25 -5.16 14.63
C ARG A 248 7.17 -4.25 14.04
N HIS A 249 6.52 -4.72 12.99
CA HIS A 249 5.18 -4.26 12.66
C HIS A 249 4.18 -5.13 13.42
N LYS A 250 3.59 -4.59 14.48
CA LYS A 250 2.76 -5.35 15.43
C LYS A 250 1.27 -5.28 15.08
N ALA A 251 0.60 -6.42 15.19
CA ALA A 251 -0.85 -6.54 15.06
C ALA A 251 -1.39 -7.34 16.25
N LEU A 252 -2.10 -6.66 17.17
CA LEU A 252 -2.68 -7.25 18.38
C LEU A 252 -4.19 -7.34 18.21
N PHE A 253 -4.72 -8.57 18.11
CA PHE A 253 -6.15 -8.85 17.93
C PHE A 253 -6.93 -8.98 19.25
N ALA A 254 -6.37 -8.62 20.35
CA ALA A 254 -6.95 -8.40 21.66
C ALA A 254 -5.87 -7.73 22.53
N PRO A 255 -5.69 -6.42 22.48
CA PRO A 255 -4.70 -5.71 23.29
C PRO A 255 -4.78 -6.06 24.76
N GLY A 256 -3.61 -6.16 25.39
CA GLY A 256 -3.46 -6.61 26.78
C GLY A 256 -3.28 -8.13 26.95
N THR A 257 -3.39 -8.91 25.88
CA THR A 257 -3.05 -10.33 25.88
C THR A 257 -2.10 -10.65 24.72
N CYS A 258 -0.98 -11.30 25.01
CA CYS A 258 -0.04 -11.70 23.96
C CYS A 258 -0.43 -13.00 23.21
N VAL A 259 -1.60 -13.53 23.45
CA VAL A 259 -2.08 -14.79 22.87
C VAL A 259 -2.50 -14.63 21.40
N ARG A 260 -2.73 -13.40 20.94
CA ARG A 260 -3.24 -13.09 19.60
C ARG A 260 -2.46 -11.94 18.96
N SER A 261 -1.13 -12.09 18.93
CA SER A 261 -0.20 -11.19 18.25
C SER A 261 0.32 -11.82 16.97
N GLU A 262 1.05 -11.07 16.16
CA GLU A 262 1.63 -11.53 14.89
C GLU A 262 2.52 -12.78 15.04
N ASP A 263 3.29 -12.90 16.11
CA ASP A 263 4.16 -14.06 16.35
C ASP A 263 3.38 -15.31 16.75
N THR A 264 2.22 -15.17 17.37
CA THR A 264 1.40 -16.33 17.78
C THR A 264 0.77 -17.06 16.61
N PHE A 265 0.74 -16.45 15.42
CA PHE A 265 0.29 -17.12 14.20
C PHE A 265 1.23 -18.26 13.77
N ASN A 266 2.39 -18.33 14.32
CA ASN A 266 3.45 -19.25 13.97
C ASN A 266 3.72 -20.34 15.02
N ILE A 267 3.09 -20.29 16.18
CA ILE A 267 3.32 -21.24 17.27
C ILE A 267 2.42 -22.47 17.09
N PRO A 268 2.95 -23.69 16.97
CA PRO A 268 2.14 -24.91 16.96
C PRO A 268 1.36 -25.06 18.27
N GLY A 269 0.06 -25.28 18.17
CA GLY A 269 -0.78 -25.46 19.36
C GLY A 269 -2.12 -26.07 19.05
N PRO A 270 -2.90 -26.46 20.09
CA PRO A 270 -4.21 -27.08 19.91
C PRO A 270 -5.24 -26.19 19.23
N PHE A 271 -4.96 -24.90 19.10
CA PHE A 271 -5.81 -23.91 18.46
C PHE A 271 -5.26 -23.41 17.11
N GLY A 272 -4.39 -24.19 16.48
CA GLY A 272 -3.99 -24.01 15.11
C GLY A 272 -3.22 -22.73 14.83
N SER A 273 -2.12 -22.56 15.45
CA SER A 273 -1.31 -21.36 15.41
C SER A 273 -0.38 -21.23 14.20
N ALA A 274 -0.28 -22.20 13.32
CA ALA A 274 0.47 -22.09 12.06
C ALA A 274 -0.46 -21.84 10.88
N GLU A 275 -1.42 -20.94 11.05
CA GLU A 275 -2.42 -20.62 10.04
C GLU A 275 -1.85 -19.78 8.92
N GLY A 276 -2.39 -19.98 7.73
CA GLY A 276 -2.23 -19.08 6.61
C GLY A 276 -1.42 -19.60 5.45
N ALA A 277 -1.50 -18.86 4.39
CA ALA A 277 -0.84 -19.14 3.13
C ALA A 277 -0.48 -17.84 2.43
N PHE A 278 0.50 -17.90 1.53
CA PHE A 278 0.73 -16.80 0.60
C PHE A 278 -0.33 -16.79 -0.50
N VAL A 279 -1.02 -15.67 -0.62
CA VAL A 279 -1.95 -15.39 -1.73
C VAL A 279 -1.13 -15.07 -2.98
N THR A 280 -0.16 -14.18 -2.84
CA THR A 280 0.71 -13.76 -3.95
C THR A 280 2.11 -13.37 -3.46
N ASN A 281 3.10 -13.71 -4.29
CA ASN A 281 4.47 -13.22 -4.19
C ASN A 281 4.96 -12.94 -5.60
N LYS A 282 4.91 -11.68 -6.04
CA LYS A 282 5.32 -11.33 -7.40
C LYS A 282 6.12 -10.04 -7.42
N VAL A 283 6.94 -9.91 -8.46
CA VAL A 283 7.72 -8.69 -8.72
C VAL A 283 7.72 -8.43 -10.22
N GLY A 284 7.56 -7.16 -10.58
CA GLY A 284 7.65 -6.67 -11.95
C GLY A 284 8.61 -5.49 -12.06
N ALA A 285 8.42 -4.69 -13.09
CA ALA A 285 9.24 -3.52 -13.35
C ALA A 285 8.97 -2.36 -12.40
N ILE A 286 7.72 -2.22 -11.97
CA ILE A 286 7.21 -1.05 -11.24
C ILE A 286 7.12 -1.31 -9.74
N ARG A 287 6.58 -2.48 -9.35
CA ARG A 287 6.26 -2.80 -7.98
C ARG A 287 6.46 -4.28 -7.67
N ALA A 288 6.62 -4.57 -6.38
CA ALA A 288 6.49 -5.91 -5.85
C ALA A 288 5.19 -6.02 -5.03
N ILE A 289 4.59 -7.21 -5.02
CA ILE A 289 3.36 -7.48 -4.28
C ILE A 289 3.58 -8.73 -3.44
N ARG A 290 3.38 -8.57 -2.13
CA ARG A 290 3.36 -9.63 -1.14
C ARG A 290 1.98 -9.66 -0.51
N SER A 291 1.28 -10.77 -0.61
CA SER A 291 -0.02 -10.93 0.02
C SER A 291 -0.11 -12.28 0.71
N TYR A 292 -0.66 -12.28 1.91
CA TYR A 292 -0.84 -13.47 2.72
C TYR A 292 -2.17 -13.40 3.49
N VAL A 293 -2.67 -14.55 3.85
CA VAL A 293 -3.94 -14.76 4.53
C VAL A 293 -3.73 -15.64 5.74
N GLY A 294 -4.57 -15.45 6.75
CA GLY A 294 -4.56 -16.22 7.99
C GLY A 294 -3.98 -15.46 9.16
N ALA A 295 -4.76 -15.38 10.21
CA ALA A 295 -4.41 -14.82 11.50
C ALA A 295 -5.04 -15.68 12.59
N ASN A 296 -4.48 -15.66 13.80
CA ASN A 296 -4.94 -16.50 14.90
C ASN A 296 -6.46 -16.35 15.24
N SER A 297 -7.04 -15.20 14.94
CA SER A 297 -8.46 -14.94 15.17
C SER A 297 -9.31 -14.94 13.91
N GLY A 298 -8.70 -14.91 12.73
CA GLY A 298 -9.41 -14.79 11.46
C GLY A 298 -8.66 -15.47 10.33
N PRO A 299 -8.99 -16.74 9.98
CA PRO A 299 -8.32 -17.45 8.91
C PRO A 299 -8.44 -16.76 7.56
N SER A 300 -9.47 -15.93 7.36
CA SER A 300 -9.71 -15.15 6.15
C SER A 300 -9.12 -13.74 6.19
N THR A 301 -8.50 -13.32 7.31
CA THR A 301 -7.80 -12.03 7.40
C THR A 301 -6.63 -11.99 6.45
N GLN A 302 -6.57 -10.95 5.62
CA GLN A 302 -5.58 -10.81 4.56
C GLN A 302 -4.77 -9.52 4.74
N ARG A 303 -3.45 -9.60 4.57
CA ARG A 303 -2.58 -8.43 4.45
C ARG A 303 -1.87 -8.46 3.10
N THR A 304 -1.90 -7.31 2.43
CA THR A 304 -1.24 -7.12 1.15
C THR A 304 -0.30 -5.93 1.25
N HIS A 305 0.97 -6.16 0.95
CA HIS A 305 1.99 -5.13 0.80
C HIS A 305 2.22 -4.89 -0.69
N VAL A 306 2.17 -3.64 -1.09
CA VAL A 306 2.55 -3.20 -2.44
C VAL A 306 3.74 -2.27 -2.31
N PHE A 307 4.89 -2.74 -2.75
CA PHE A 307 6.16 -2.03 -2.62
C PHE A 307 6.49 -1.30 -3.91
N TYR A 308 6.71 -0.01 -3.81
CA TYR A 308 7.29 0.84 -4.85
C TYR A 308 8.70 1.26 -4.45
N ASP A 309 9.41 1.99 -5.26
CA ASP A 309 10.80 2.33 -5.00
C ASP A 309 11.04 3.30 -3.83
N GLN A 310 10.05 4.12 -3.46
CA GLN A 310 10.11 5.11 -2.38
C GLN A 310 8.89 5.06 -1.44
N ARG A 311 7.98 4.13 -1.70
CA ARG A 311 6.69 4.04 -1.00
C ARG A 311 6.29 2.58 -0.82
N GLU A 312 5.61 2.32 0.28
CA GLU A 312 4.94 1.05 0.54
C GLU A 312 3.47 1.31 0.93
N ASP A 313 2.57 0.57 0.31
CA ASP A 313 1.16 0.55 0.70
C ASP A 313 0.84 -0.80 1.35
N ILE A 314 0.36 -0.74 2.60
CA ILE A 314 -0.06 -1.92 3.37
C ILE A 314 -1.57 -1.86 3.50
N ARG A 315 -2.23 -2.89 2.98
CA ARG A 315 -3.67 -3.06 3.06
C ARG A 315 -3.98 -4.28 3.90
N THR A 316 -4.79 -4.13 4.94
CA THR A 316 -5.26 -5.22 5.79
C THR A 316 -6.78 -5.31 5.73
N ASP A 317 -7.26 -6.34 5.07
CA ASP A 317 -8.67 -6.73 5.04
C ASP A 317 -8.92 -7.63 6.25
N LEU A 318 -9.49 -7.07 7.31
CA LEU A 318 -9.70 -7.76 8.55
C LEU A 318 -11.01 -8.55 8.51
N ARG A 319 -10.91 -9.85 8.36
CA ARG A 319 -12.04 -10.78 8.38
C ARG A 319 -11.89 -11.67 9.60
N VAL A 320 -12.57 -11.27 10.68
CA VAL A 320 -12.42 -11.86 12.00
C VAL A 320 -13.77 -11.98 12.69
N HIS A 321 -13.96 -13.01 13.53
CA HIS A 321 -15.11 -13.07 14.41
C HIS A 321 -15.13 -11.84 15.35
N SER A 322 -16.23 -11.59 16.05
CA SER A 322 -16.29 -10.47 16.99
C SER A 322 -15.17 -10.55 18.04
N ILE A 323 -14.39 -9.47 18.17
CA ILE A 323 -13.27 -9.34 19.12
C ILE A 323 -13.37 -8.03 19.89
N GLY A 324 -12.75 -7.98 21.07
CA GLY A 324 -12.88 -6.83 21.98
C GLY A 324 -12.20 -5.57 21.47
N SER A 325 -11.15 -5.69 20.67
CA SER A 325 -10.35 -4.56 20.20
C SER A 325 -9.27 -5.03 19.22
N ILE A 326 -8.66 -4.09 18.49
CA ILE A 326 -7.48 -4.36 17.63
C ILE A 326 -6.52 -3.18 17.65
N MET A 327 -5.22 -3.47 17.65
CA MET A 327 -4.13 -2.51 17.39
C MET A 327 -3.32 -2.94 16.18
N ASP A 328 -2.91 -1.98 15.37
CA ASP A 328 -1.95 -2.14 14.27
C ASP A 328 -0.95 -0.97 14.32
N PHE A 329 0.30 -1.25 14.65
CA PHE A 329 1.30 -0.24 14.91
C PHE A 329 2.72 -0.67 14.53
N MET A 330 3.56 0.30 14.24
CA MET A 330 5.00 0.11 14.07
C MET A 330 5.67 0.26 15.42
N ASP A 331 6.46 -0.73 15.81
CA ASP A 331 7.31 -0.69 16.98
C ASP A 331 8.76 -0.50 16.52
N TYR A 332 9.36 0.61 16.93
CA TYR A 332 10.70 0.92 16.50
C TYR A 332 11.73 0.37 17.49
N SER A 333 12.90 0.04 16.97
CA SER A 333 14.02 -0.52 17.72
C SER A 333 14.79 0.57 18.48
N PRO A 334 15.68 0.20 19.43
CA PRO A 334 16.59 1.16 20.07
C PRO A 334 17.42 2.01 19.10
N ALA A 335 17.59 1.59 17.84
CA ALA A 335 18.27 2.36 16.80
C ALA A 335 17.47 3.61 16.35
N ALA A 336 16.20 3.70 16.71
CA ALA A 336 15.39 4.91 16.49
C ALA A 336 15.69 6.02 17.53
N THR A 337 16.48 5.73 18.56
CA THR A 337 16.87 6.73 19.56
C THR A 337 17.48 7.98 18.89
N GLY A 338 16.99 9.15 19.29
CA GLY A 338 17.37 10.45 18.75
C GLY A 338 16.56 10.88 17.52
N MET A 339 15.67 10.02 17.00
CA MET A 339 14.66 10.47 16.04
C MET A 339 13.58 11.29 16.75
N THR A 340 12.86 12.07 15.97
CA THR A 340 11.71 12.85 16.45
C THR A 340 10.44 12.23 15.90
N TYR A 341 9.50 11.88 16.77
CA TYR A 341 8.13 11.53 16.42
C TYR A 341 7.26 12.77 16.31
N ARG A 342 6.43 12.87 15.27
CA ARG A 342 5.44 13.94 15.04
C ARG A 342 4.15 13.38 14.53
N ASN A 343 3.07 14.14 14.76
CA ASN A 343 1.78 13.97 14.11
C ASN A 343 1.06 15.32 13.97
N ASP A 344 -0.12 15.35 13.39
CA ASP A 344 -0.88 16.60 13.18
C ASP A 344 -1.31 17.30 14.49
N PHE A 345 -1.41 16.58 15.60
CA PHE A 345 -1.68 17.15 16.92
C PHE A 345 -0.41 17.59 17.68
N ASN A 346 0.75 17.03 17.29
CA ASN A 346 2.05 17.30 17.92
C ASN A 346 3.13 17.58 16.85
N GLN A 347 3.01 18.70 16.15
CA GLN A 347 3.91 19.07 15.05
C GLN A 347 5.33 19.45 15.48
N SER A 348 5.51 19.93 16.73
CA SER A 348 6.84 20.18 17.31
C SER A 348 7.60 18.86 17.53
N GLY A 349 6.87 17.80 17.79
CA GLY A 349 7.40 16.46 18.01
C GLY A 349 7.87 16.20 19.43
N VAL A 350 8.13 14.91 19.70
CA VAL A 350 8.83 14.40 20.87
C VAL A 350 10.06 13.64 20.42
N THR A 351 11.10 13.59 21.25
CA THR A 351 12.30 12.82 20.93
C THR A 351 12.11 11.38 21.36
N ILE A 352 12.36 10.45 20.47
CA ILE A 352 12.39 9.02 20.82
C ILE A 352 13.68 8.76 21.59
N ASP A 353 13.59 8.45 22.88
CA ASP A 353 14.75 8.21 23.72
C ASP A 353 14.57 7.08 24.76
N GLY A 354 13.43 6.39 24.71
CA GLY A 354 13.08 5.31 25.63
C GLY A 354 12.59 5.80 26.99
N ASN A 355 12.20 7.07 27.09
CA ASN A 355 11.54 7.63 28.28
C ASN A 355 10.10 8.01 27.91
N PRO A 356 9.12 7.72 28.80
CA PRO A 356 7.73 7.97 28.50
C PRO A 356 7.37 9.45 28.29
N GLU A 357 6.78 9.76 27.13
CA GLU A 357 6.12 11.03 26.86
C GLU A 357 4.64 10.81 26.53
N THR A 358 3.89 11.90 26.63
CA THR A 358 2.48 11.91 26.22
C THR A 358 2.27 12.95 25.13
N PRO A 359 2.32 12.55 23.85
CA PRO A 359 1.95 13.43 22.76
C PRO A 359 0.52 13.96 22.92
N ALA A 360 0.22 15.10 22.29
CA ALA A 360 -1.11 15.68 22.31
C ALA A 360 -2.16 14.65 21.83
N ALA A 361 -3.30 14.59 22.53
CA ALA A 361 -4.34 13.64 22.27
C ALA A 361 -5.08 13.93 20.94
N GLY A 362 -5.44 12.87 20.23
CA GLY A 362 -6.19 12.89 18.99
C GLY A 362 -5.95 11.60 18.20
N VAL A 363 -6.71 11.41 17.14
CA VAL A 363 -6.45 10.33 16.16
C VAL A 363 -5.74 10.98 14.96
N PRO A 364 -4.44 10.79 14.80
CA PRO A 364 -3.68 11.45 13.76
C PRO A 364 -4.14 11.04 12.37
N THR A 365 -4.08 11.98 11.43
CA THR A 365 -4.25 11.70 10.00
C THR A 365 -2.93 11.37 9.33
N TRP A 366 -1.81 11.73 9.95
CA TRP A 366 -0.46 11.34 9.57
C TRP A 366 0.45 11.23 10.78
N GLU A 367 1.49 10.45 10.64
CA GLU A 367 2.59 10.28 11.60
C GLU A 367 3.92 10.40 10.87
N GLN A 368 4.93 10.92 11.54
CA GLN A 368 6.29 11.02 11.02
C GLN A 368 7.30 10.65 12.10
N ILE A 369 8.28 9.83 11.74
CA ILE A 369 9.55 9.78 12.49
C ILE A 369 10.68 10.29 11.60
N THR A 370 11.58 11.10 12.13
CA THR A 370 12.67 11.69 11.38
C THR A 370 13.91 11.90 12.24
N GLY A 371 15.07 11.64 11.67
CA GLY A 371 16.38 11.78 12.35
C GLY A 371 17.52 11.49 11.37
N PRO A 372 18.75 11.35 11.85
CA PRO A 372 19.88 10.93 11.02
C PRO A 372 19.66 9.58 10.31
N GLN A 373 18.75 8.76 10.83
CA GLN A 373 18.38 7.47 10.26
C GLN A 373 17.56 7.61 8.95
N GLY A 374 16.97 8.78 8.72
CA GLY A 374 16.08 9.08 7.61
C GLY A 374 14.71 9.57 8.09
N THR A 375 13.75 9.63 7.19
CA THR A 375 12.37 10.03 7.49
C THR A 375 11.40 8.96 7.02
N ILE A 376 10.44 8.60 7.87
CA ILE A 376 9.26 7.80 7.51
C ILE A 376 8.03 8.67 7.73
N ASN A 377 7.28 8.94 6.66
CA ASN A 377 5.96 9.54 6.73
C ASN A 377 4.91 8.45 6.56
N GLN A 378 3.96 8.37 7.49
CA GLN A 378 2.90 7.38 7.48
C GLN A 378 1.53 8.07 7.40
N VAL A 379 0.68 7.55 6.53
CA VAL A 379 -0.73 7.97 6.42
C VAL A 379 -1.59 6.73 6.61
N GLY A 380 -2.35 6.71 7.70
CA GLY A 380 -3.27 5.61 8.02
C GLY A 380 -4.72 5.99 7.74
N THR A 381 -5.50 5.07 7.19
CA THR A 381 -6.95 5.20 7.07
C THR A 381 -7.63 3.91 7.50
N LEU A 382 -8.81 4.06 8.13
CA LEU A 382 -9.70 2.95 8.45
C LEU A 382 -11.00 3.14 7.68
N GLN A 383 -11.44 2.09 7.00
CA GLN A 383 -12.74 2.04 6.33
C GLN A 383 -13.55 0.93 6.97
N THR A 384 -14.74 1.27 7.44
CA THR A 384 -15.65 0.33 8.12
C THR A 384 -17.07 0.53 7.62
N THR A 385 -17.85 -0.52 7.58
CA THR A 385 -19.30 -0.46 7.31
C THR A 385 -20.13 -0.07 8.55
N TRP A 386 -19.50 -0.05 9.73
CA TRP A 386 -20.10 0.42 10.99
C TRP A 386 -19.30 1.61 11.53
N THR A 387 -19.84 2.28 12.53
CA THR A 387 -19.11 3.32 13.27
C THR A 387 -18.49 2.72 14.53
N PRO A 388 -17.15 2.60 14.61
CA PRO A 388 -16.49 2.18 15.84
C PRO A 388 -16.85 3.13 16.99
N SER A 389 -17.19 2.59 18.15
CA SER A 389 -17.55 3.40 19.32
C SER A 389 -16.35 4.09 19.95
N SER A 390 -15.14 3.60 19.67
CA SER A 390 -13.89 4.21 20.11
C SER A 390 -12.75 3.88 19.15
N VAL A 391 -12.19 4.92 18.55
CA VAL A 391 -10.93 4.87 17.80
C VAL A 391 -9.93 5.73 18.54
N ALA A 392 -8.73 5.22 18.76
CA ALA A 392 -7.67 5.92 19.44
C ALA A 392 -6.37 5.82 18.64
N HIS A 393 -5.43 6.64 19.01
CA HIS A 393 -4.05 6.53 18.60
C HIS A 393 -3.25 5.86 19.71
N TYR A 394 -2.34 4.97 19.31
CA TYR A 394 -1.35 4.37 20.21
C TYR A 394 0.00 5.07 20.00
N TYR A 395 0.61 5.50 21.09
CA TYR A 395 2.00 5.94 21.13
C TYR A 395 2.63 5.47 22.44
N LEU A 396 3.82 4.92 22.36
CA LEU A 396 4.63 4.54 23.52
C LEU A 396 6.11 4.69 23.20
N ASP A 397 6.83 5.45 24.03
CA ASP A 397 8.27 5.50 24.09
C ASP A 397 8.70 5.16 25.53
N ASP A 398 9.13 3.92 25.78
CA ASP A 398 9.48 3.43 27.10
C ASP A 398 10.40 2.21 26.95
N SER A 399 11.64 2.34 27.35
CA SER A 399 12.62 1.23 27.31
C SER A 399 12.32 0.12 28.32
N THR A 400 11.40 0.37 29.27
CA THR A 400 10.94 -0.59 30.29
C THR A 400 9.44 -0.50 30.46
N PRO A 401 8.66 -0.79 29.40
CA PRO A 401 7.24 -0.48 29.41
C PRO A 401 6.48 -1.26 30.49
N PRO A 402 5.44 -0.66 31.09
CA PRO A 402 4.65 -1.28 32.13
C PRO A 402 3.77 -2.43 31.61
N VAL A 403 3.62 -2.54 30.30
CA VAL A 403 2.82 -3.58 29.63
C VAL A 403 3.73 -4.35 28.66
N ALA A 404 3.63 -5.66 28.70
CA ALA A 404 4.37 -6.51 27.77
C ALA A 404 4.11 -6.13 26.32
N GLN A 405 5.15 -5.94 25.53
CA GLN A 405 5.07 -5.60 24.11
C GLN A 405 4.75 -6.80 23.22
N CYS A 406 4.62 -7.99 23.80
CA CYS A 406 4.18 -9.26 23.22
C CYS A 406 5.15 -9.92 22.27
N THR A 407 5.75 -9.20 21.34
CA THR A 407 6.62 -9.74 20.29
C THR A 407 7.81 -8.81 20.07
N GLY A 408 8.85 -9.30 19.42
CA GLY A 408 10.09 -8.56 19.26
C GLY A 408 10.87 -8.43 20.56
N ASP A 409 11.50 -7.27 20.77
CA ASP A 409 12.13 -6.97 22.05
C ASP A 409 11.09 -6.53 23.11
N ALA A 410 11.51 -6.40 24.35
CA ALA A 410 10.62 -6.06 25.46
C ALA A 410 10.45 -4.54 25.64
N ALA A 411 11.07 -3.74 24.78
CA ALA A 411 11.07 -2.28 24.87
C ALA A 411 10.10 -1.66 23.83
N ALA A 412 9.83 -0.37 23.95
CA ALA A 412 9.12 0.42 22.95
C ALA A 412 9.88 1.74 22.73
N TYR A 413 10.23 2.02 21.49
CA TYR A 413 10.93 3.23 21.10
C TYR A 413 10.10 4.00 20.08
N GLY A 414 9.15 4.84 20.57
CA GLY A 414 8.27 5.62 19.73
C GLY A 414 7.25 4.77 18.97
N SER A 415 6.87 3.60 19.52
CA SER A 415 5.85 2.71 18.97
C SER A 415 4.56 3.47 18.68
N SER A 416 4.04 3.43 17.45
CA SER A 416 2.88 4.24 17.08
C SER A 416 1.98 3.60 16.03
N GLY A 417 0.66 3.88 16.15
CA GLY A 417 -0.30 3.39 15.17
C GLY A 417 -1.77 3.50 15.57
N ALA A 418 -2.62 2.79 14.83
CA ALA A 418 -4.06 2.82 14.97
C ALA A 418 -4.56 1.81 16.01
N TYR A 419 -5.60 2.19 16.75
CA TYR A 419 -6.21 1.40 17.79
C TYR A 419 -7.73 1.57 17.79
N ILE A 420 -8.46 0.48 17.54
CA ILE A 420 -9.89 0.42 17.83
C ILE A 420 -10.02 -0.26 19.18
N ASN A 421 -10.28 0.53 20.25
CA ASN A 421 -10.37 0.08 21.62
C ASN A 421 -11.81 -0.19 22.07
N SER A 422 -12.64 -0.60 21.14
CA SER A 422 -14.01 -1.03 21.36
C SER A 422 -14.27 -2.34 20.61
N THR A 423 -15.32 -3.04 20.99
CA THR A 423 -15.71 -4.31 20.37
C THR A 423 -15.92 -4.13 18.85
N LEU A 424 -15.23 -4.95 18.06
CA LEU A 424 -15.47 -5.09 16.64
C LEU A 424 -16.62 -6.08 16.43
N PRO A 425 -17.54 -5.81 15.50
CA PRO A 425 -18.53 -6.78 15.06
C PRO A 425 -17.85 -7.96 14.35
N ASN A 426 -18.64 -8.97 14.01
CA ASN A 426 -18.15 -10.06 13.16
C ASN A 426 -17.97 -9.55 11.73
N THR A 427 -16.72 -9.49 11.25
CA THR A 427 -16.34 -9.12 9.90
C THR A 427 -15.94 -10.33 9.04
N ASP A 428 -16.05 -11.55 9.56
CA ASP A 428 -15.72 -12.78 8.85
C ASP A 428 -16.93 -13.35 8.09
N PRO A 429 -16.97 -13.25 6.75
CA PRO A 429 -18.08 -13.78 5.96
C PRO A 429 -18.22 -15.30 6.08
N ALA A 430 -17.16 -16.03 6.44
CA ALA A 430 -17.24 -17.48 6.67
C ALA A 430 -18.09 -17.84 7.89
N THR A 431 -18.24 -16.94 8.84
CA THR A 431 -19.04 -17.12 10.05
C THR A 431 -20.32 -16.28 10.05
N GLY A 432 -20.71 -15.75 8.89
CA GLY A 432 -21.92 -14.94 8.73
C GLY A 432 -21.74 -13.47 9.10
N GLY A 433 -20.52 -12.98 9.14
CA GLY A 433 -20.21 -11.55 9.26
C GLY A 433 -20.69 -10.79 8.02
N THR A 434 -21.23 -9.59 8.25
CA THR A 434 -21.74 -8.69 7.19
C THR A 434 -21.05 -7.35 7.19
N ASP A 435 -20.16 -7.12 8.16
CA ASP A 435 -19.41 -5.89 8.29
C ASP A 435 -18.01 -6.04 7.69
N ASP A 436 -17.45 -4.92 7.21
CA ASP A 436 -16.12 -4.86 6.64
C ASP A 436 -15.21 -3.95 7.47
N LEU A 437 -13.96 -4.35 7.61
CA LEU A 437 -12.91 -3.50 8.14
C LEU A 437 -11.68 -3.59 7.24
N LEU A 438 -11.31 -2.45 6.68
CA LEU A 438 -10.11 -2.28 5.88
C LEU A 438 -9.21 -1.23 6.53
N GLY A 439 -8.02 -1.64 6.93
CA GLY A 439 -6.93 -0.74 7.30
C GLY A 439 -6.00 -0.53 6.10
N ILE A 440 -5.69 0.74 5.81
CA ILE A 440 -4.70 1.10 4.79
C ILE A 440 -3.63 1.96 5.46
N ARG A 441 -2.37 1.61 5.26
CA ARG A 441 -1.21 2.38 5.68
C ARG A 441 -0.34 2.65 4.45
N THR A 442 -0.09 3.91 4.16
CA THR A 442 0.86 4.34 3.13
C THR A 442 2.08 4.93 3.81
N MET A 443 3.25 4.40 3.49
CA MET A 443 4.53 4.81 4.05
C MET A 443 5.43 5.37 2.96
N TYR A 444 6.04 6.54 3.22
CA TYR A 444 7.05 7.16 2.35
C TYR A 444 8.38 7.18 3.09
N PHE A 445 9.46 6.80 2.38
CA PHE A 445 10.81 6.69 2.92
C PHE A 445 11.69 7.76 2.29
N GLU A 446 12.20 8.70 3.10
CA GLU A 446 12.80 9.93 2.61
C GLU A 446 14.12 10.25 3.34
N SER A 447 14.83 11.23 2.82
CA SER A 447 16.07 11.74 3.40
C SER A 447 15.86 12.28 4.82
N PRO A 448 16.90 12.34 5.64
CA PRO A 448 16.87 12.98 6.94
C PRO A 448 16.35 14.42 6.91
N GLY A 449 15.76 14.87 8.02
CA GLY A 449 15.33 16.25 8.20
C GLY A 449 13.91 16.55 7.71
N GLY A 450 13.07 15.53 7.53
CA GLY A 450 11.65 15.71 7.24
C GLY A 450 10.96 16.64 8.25
N THR A 451 10.06 17.48 7.76
CA THR A 451 9.28 18.45 8.54
C THR A 451 7.82 18.03 8.64
N ALA A 452 7.08 18.64 9.58
CA ALA A 452 5.62 18.43 9.65
C ALA A 452 4.92 18.82 8.34
N ALA A 453 5.41 19.82 7.60
CA ALA A 453 4.86 20.22 6.30
C ALA A 453 5.08 19.16 5.22
N ASP A 454 6.18 18.42 5.27
CA ASP A 454 6.42 17.29 4.37
C ASP A 454 5.43 16.16 4.66
N ALA A 455 5.20 15.83 5.93
CA ALA A 455 4.21 14.82 6.33
C ALA A 455 2.79 15.20 5.92
N GLU A 456 2.40 16.49 6.11
CA GLU A 456 1.12 17.01 5.65
C GLU A 456 0.99 16.94 4.11
N THR A 457 2.08 17.21 3.39
CA THR A 457 2.12 17.04 1.93
C THR A 457 1.86 15.59 1.53
N ARG A 458 2.50 14.62 2.20
CA ARG A 458 2.27 13.18 1.92
C ARG A 458 0.85 12.77 2.27
N ARG A 459 0.32 13.22 3.39
CA ARG A 459 -1.07 13.00 3.77
C ARG A 459 -2.02 13.53 2.68
N ASN A 460 -1.81 14.75 2.21
CA ASN A 460 -2.65 15.33 1.17
C ASN A 460 -2.54 14.56 -0.15
N GLN A 461 -1.37 14.07 -0.52
CA GLN A 461 -1.17 13.23 -1.70
C GLN A 461 -1.93 11.90 -1.62
N VAL A 462 -2.03 11.30 -0.44
CA VAL A 462 -2.82 10.08 -0.23
C VAL A 462 -4.32 10.35 -0.31
N ILE A 463 -4.79 11.44 0.33
CA ILE A 463 -6.22 11.78 0.38
C ILE A 463 -6.74 12.33 -0.95
N PHE A 464 -5.89 13.05 -1.67
CA PHE A 464 -6.18 13.59 -3.01
C PHE A 464 -5.26 12.93 -4.04
N PRO A 465 -5.52 11.66 -4.40
CA PRO A 465 -4.68 10.93 -5.33
C PRO A 465 -4.73 11.56 -6.73
N LEU A 466 -3.74 11.23 -7.55
CA LEU A 466 -3.73 11.58 -8.96
C LEU A 466 -5.02 11.07 -9.64
N THR A 467 -5.59 11.90 -10.49
CA THR A 467 -6.77 11.53 -11.29
C THR A 467 -6.36 11.24 -12.72
N THR A 468 -7.10 10.37 -13.39
CA THR A 468 -6.80 9.95 -14.75
C THR A 468 -8.01 10.06 -15.67
N VAL A 469 -7.74 10.37 -16.94
CA VAL A 469 -8.73 10.31 -18.01
C VAL A 469 -8.12 9.54 -19.17
N VAL A 470 -8.83 8.50 -19.61
CA VAL A 470 -8.40 7.61 -20.70
C VAL A 470 -9.18 7.95 -21.97
N THR A 471 -8.46 8.22 -23.06
CA THR A 471 -9.04 8.57 -24.37
C THR A 471 -8.27 7.88 -25.49
N ALA A 472 -8.79 7.90 -26.71
CA ALA A 472 -7.98 7.51 -27.87
C ALA A 472 -6.74 8.44 -27.99
N ALA A 473 -5.61 7.88 -28.43
CA ALA A 473 -4.43 8.70 -28.71
C ALA A 473 -4.70 9.61 -29.93
N PRO A 474 -4.15 10.82 -29.95
CA PRO A 474 -4.36 11.79 -31.03
C PRO A 474 -3.68 11.40 -32.35
#